data_406d48600bef10b23b436945d3201c14
#
_entry.id   406d48600bef10b23b436945d3201c14
#
_cell.length_a   1.000
_cell.length_b   1.000
_cell.length_c   1.000
_cell.angle_alpha   90.00
_cell.angle_beta   90.00
_cell.angle_gamma   90.00
#
_symmetry.space_group_name_H-M   'P 1'
#
loop_
_entity.id
_entity.type
_entity.pdbx_description
1 polymer ?
#
loop_
_entity_poly.entity_id
_entity_poly.type
_entity_poly.pdbx_seq_one_letter_code
_entity_poly.pdbx_strand_id
1 'polypeptide(L)'
;MYNKYMPEGSLINTQQNREIFSSRLSVYRAIEERTVAEGKAFLCDREMNLHVSTPLGNGIIPKNEIAYGEDGAPPKDIAVITRVGKPVSFIIKGYDNGTLILSRKEAQKKCYEEYVSTLLAGDVVFARVTHLEPFGAFLDVGCGYPALMSVDCISVSRISHPSDRLREGELIRCVVRNLDKATGRVFVSQRELYGTWEENASGFSHGQTVRGIIRSVEPYGIFVELAPNLAGLAEIKPPYDPVSDPVGKFASVYIKSIIPQRMKIKLVLIEVLERVTVPPEAKYFIPEEVGHIDVWKYSPEGASKCVLTDFRP
;
A
#
# COMPACT_ATOMS: atom_id res chain seq x y z
N MET A 1 -15.87 2.39 5.01
CA MET A 1 -15.69 3.69 5.70
C MET A 1 -14.52 4.39 5.04
N TYR A 2 -14.66 5.65 4.61
CA TYR A 2 -13.53 6.38 4.02
C TYR A 2 -12.61 6.90 5.15
N ASN A 3 -11.30 6.97 4.87
CA ASN A 3 -10.37 7.60 5.80
C ASN A 3 -10.84 9.03 6.14
N LYS A 4 -10.80 9.40 7.41
CA LYS A 4 -11.05 10.80 7.81
C LYS A 4 -10.01 11.74 7.19
N TYR A 5 -8.78 11.27 7.06
CA TYR A 5 -7.68 11.93 6.36
C TYR A 5 -7.14 11.01 5.27
N MET A 6 -7.13 11.50 4.04
CA MET A 6 -6.67 10.75 2.87
C MET A 6 -5.14 10.86 2.71
N PRO A 7 -4.50 9.87 2.06
CA PRO A 7 -3.09 9.96 1.67
C PRO A 7 -2.78 11.17 0.79
N GLU A 8 -1.56 11.70 0.88
CA GLU A 8 -1.08 12.82 0.06
C GLU A 8 -1.34 12.60 -1.42
N GLY A 9 -1.83 13.64 -2.10
CA GLY A 9 -2.24 13.62 -3.50
C GLY A 9 -3.73 13.29 -3.73
N SER A 10 -4.48 13.02 -2.67
CA SER A 10 -5.89 12.71 -2.79
C SER A 10 -6.77 13.97 -2.74
N LEU A 11 -6.32 15.06 -2.10
CA LEU A 11 -7.08 16.30 -1.95
C LEU A 11 -6.77 17.33 -3.04
N ILE A 12 -5.59 17.31 -3.64
CA ILE A 12 -5.05 18.39 -4.48
C ILE A 12 -5.99 18.85 -5.61
N ASN A 13 -6.78 17.95 -6.17
CA ASN A 13 -7.72 18.25 -7.27
C ASN A 13 -9.18 18.33 -6.81
N THR A 14 -9.47 18.25 -5.51
CA THR A 14 -10.82 18.30 -4.99
C THR A 14 -11.37 19.72 -4.96
N GLN A 15 -12.72 19.84 -4.97
CA GLN A 15 -13.39 21.12 -4.80
C GLN A 15 -13.06 21.73 -3.43
N GLN A 16 -13.05 20.93 -2.37
CA GLN A 16 -12.70 21.35 -1.02
C GLN A 16 -11.32 22.05 -0.98
N ASN A 17 -10.31 21.45 -1.61
CA ASN A 17 -8.97 22.04 -1.64
C ASN A 17 -8.94 23.35 -2.44
N ARG A 18 -9.70 23.45 -3.54
CA ARG A 18 -9.81 24.69 -4.33
C ARG A 18 -10.51 25.81 -3.56
N GLU A 19 -11.53 25.49 -2.77
CA GLU A 19 -12.27 26.47 -1.94
C GLU A 19 -11.37 27.11 -0.88
N ILE A 20 -10.43 26.37 -0.28
CA ILE A 20 -9.44 26.90 0.67
C ILE A 20 -8.63 28.03 0.02
N PHE A 21 -8.28 27.92 -1.25
CA PHE A 21 -7.45 28.89 -1.97
C PHE A 21 -8.26 29.85 -2.86
N SER A 22 -9.58 29.89 -2.72
CA SER A 22 -10.44 30.75 -3.56
C SER A 22 -10.30 32.24 -3.27
N SER A 23 -9.91 32.60 -2.05
CA SER A 23 -9.69 33.99 -1.62
C SER A 23 -8.77 34.06 -0.41
N ARG A 24 -8.24 35.26 -0.12
CA ARG A 24 -7.49 35.48 1.14
C ARG A 24 -8.33 35.22 2.39
N LEU A 25 -9.62 35.56 2.34
CA LEU A 25 -10.54 35.31 3.46
C LEU A 25 -10.71 33.80 3.71
N SER A 26 -10.80 33.00 2.66
CA SER A 26 -10.86 31.53 2.77
C SER A 26 -9.59 30.97 3.39
N VAL A 27 -8.40 31.51 3.03
CA VAL A 27 -7.12 31.12 3.65
C VAL A 27 -7.09 31.49 5.13
N TYR A 28 -7.53 32.69 5.52
CA TYR A 28 -7.57 33.06 6.95
C TYR A 28 -8.51 32.14 7.75
N ARG A 29 -9.66 31.77 7.20
CA ARG A 29 -10.55 30.79 7.81
C ARG A 29 -9.87 29.42 7.94
N ALA A 30 -9.16 28.95 6.91
CA ALA A 30 -8.44 27.69 6.96
C ALA A 30 -7.31 27.69 8.00
N ILE A 31 -6.68 28.85 8.26
CA ILE A 31 -5.69 29.03 9.34
C ILE A 31 -6.39 28.87 10.72
N GLU A 32 -7.50 29.57 10.95
CA GLU A 32 -8.25 29.53 12.22
C GLU A 32 -8.77 28.10 12.50
N GLU A 33 -9.36 27.44 11.50
CA GLU A 33 -9.91 26.09 11.61
C GLU A 33 -8.81 24.98 11.55
N ARG A 34 -7.56 25.36 11.30
CA ARG A 34 -6.44 24.42 11.08
C ARG A 34 -6.78 23.36 10.03
N THR A 35 -7.40 23.79 8.93
CA THR A 35 -7.84 22.90 7.86
C THR A 35 -6.63 22.34 7.10
N VAL A 36 -6.63 21.03 6.87
CA VAL A 36 -5.60 20.39 6.05
C VAL A 36 -5.87 20.70 4.57
N ALA A 37 -4.85 21.17 3.89
CA ALA A 37 -4.84 21.44 2.46
C ALA A 37 -3.69 20.71 1.77
N GLU A 38 -3.72 20.63 0.45
CA GLU A 38 -2.65 20.05 -0.36
C GLU A 38 -2.15 21.01 -1.43
N GLY A 39 -0.87 20.86 -1.74
CA GLY A 39 -0.21 21.55 -2.85
C GLY A 39 0.90 20.65 -3.43
N LYS A 40 1.51 21.09 -4.52
CA LYS A 40 2.60 20.37 -5.17
C LYS A 40 3.95 20.98 -4.79
N ALA A 41 4.79 20.18 -4.16
CA ALA A 41 6.17 20.58 -3.90
C ALA A 41 6.96 20.65 -5.22
N PHE A 42 7.71 21.74 -5.46
CA PHE A 42 8.42 21.91 -6.72
C PHE A 42 9.92 22.24 -6.56
N LEU A 43 10.35 22.68 -5.38
CA LEU A 43 11.73 23.03 -5.11
C LEU A 43 12.10 22.76 -3.66
N CYS A 44 13.30 22.28 -3.42
CA CYS A 44 13.98 22.31 -2.12
C CYS A 44 15.14 23.32 -2.23
N ASP A 45 15.17 24.34 -1.38
CA ASP A 45 16.21 25.36 -1.39
C ASP A 45 17.49 24.93 -0.63
N ARG A 46 18.49 25.79 -0.57
CA ARG A 46 19.78 25.52 0.10
C ARG A 46 19.65 25.38 1.62
N GLU A 47 18.61 25.96 2.19
CA GLU A 47 18.30 25.90 3.63
C GLU A 47 17.41 24.70 3.96
N MET A 48 17.14 23.85 2.98
CA MET A 48 16.25 22.68 3.08
C MET A 48 14.80 23.05 3.37
N ASN A 49 14.33 24.24 2.97
CA ASN A 49 12.92 24.55 2.96
C ASN A 49 12.27 23.99 1.69
N LEU A 50 11.06 23.47 1.82
CA LEU A 50 10.30 22.92 0.70
C LEU A 50 9.33 23.98 0.16
N HIS A 51 9.49 24.35 -1.10
CA HIS A 51 8.59 25.27 -1.79
C HIS A 51 7.43 24.51 -2.42
N VAL A 52 6.22 24.99 -2.17
CA VAL A 52 4.96 24.34 -2.56
C VAL A 52 4.12 25.30 -3.40
N SER A 53 3.66 24.83 -4.54
CA SER A 53 2.71 25.57 -5.39
C SER A 53 1.29 25.29 -4.94
N THR A 54 0.50 26.35 -4.77
CA THR A 54 -0.94 26.30 -4.46
C THR A 54 -1.72 27.19 -5.42
N PRO A 55 -3.03 27.05 -5.54
CA PRO A 55 -3.85 27.92 -6.42
C PRO A 55 -3.77 29.41 -6.11
N LEU A 56 -3.45 29.81 -4.87
CA LEU A 56 -3.34 31.22 -4.46
C LEU A 56 -1.92 31.76 -4.55
N GLY A 57 -0.94 30.93 -4.85
CA GLY A 57 0.47 31.32 -4.93
C GLY A 57 1.40 30.30 -4.30
N ASN A 58 2.63 30.71 -4.06
CA ASN A 58 3.63 29.83 -3.49
C ASN A 58 3.61 29.85 -1.96
N GLY A 59 3.90 28.71 -1.38
CA GLY A 59 4.11 28.55 0.05
C GLY A 59 5.46 27.90 0.36
N ILE A 60 5.89 28.03 1.60
CA ILE A 60 7.13 27.46 2.11
C ILE A 60 6.84 26.60 3.32
N ILE A 61 7.36 25.38 3.33
CA ILE A 61 7.43 24.51 4.49
C ILE A 61 8.88 24.54 4.99
N PRO A 62 9.16 25.15 6.14
CA PRO A 62 10.49 25.14 6.75
C PRO A 62 10.94 23.72 7.05
N LYS A 63 12.26 23.46 7.04
CA LYS A 63 12.84 22.12 7.29
C LYS A 63 12.30 21.47 8.56
N ASN A 64 12.16 22.20 9.66
CA ASN A 64 11.66 21.71 10.94
C ASN A 64 10.14 21.44 10.95
N GLU A 65 9.42 21.88 9.92
CA GLU A 65 7.97 21.69 9.74
C GLU A 65 7.63 20.59 8.70
N ILE A 66 8.64 19.86 8.19
CA ILE A 66 8.45 18.89 7.10
C ILE A 66 7.89 17.53 7.55
N ALA A 67 8.17 17.11 8.78
CA ALA A 67 7.73 15.81 9.30
C ALA A 67 7.42 15.87 10.80
N TYR A 68 6.39 15.13 11.19
CA TYR A 68 6.06 14.83 12.57
C TYR A 68 6.86 13.59 13.01
N GLY A 69 7.57 13.71 14.13
CA GLY A 69 8.26 12.61 14.80
C GLY A 69 8.10 12.78 16.31
N GLU A 70 7.89 11.69 17.02
CA GLU A 70 7.64 11.73 18.49
C GLU A 70 8.86 12.17 19.28
N ASP A 71 10.05 11.90 18.78
CA ASP A 71 11.34 12.22 19.42
C ASP A 71 11.78 13.67 19.22
N GLY A 72 11.01 14.48 18.50
CA GLY A 72 11.33 15.90 18.25
C GLY A 72 12.63 16.14 17.46
N ALA A 73 13.29 15.09 17.00
CA ALA A 73 14.52 15.21 16.23
C ALA A 73 14.26 15.95 14.91
N PRO A 74 15.20 16.81 14.46
CA PRO A 74 15.06 17.50 13.18
C PRO A 74 15.04 16.46 12.03
N PRO A 75 14.14 16.66 11.04
CA PRO A 75 14.05 15.73 9.92
C PRO A 75 15.36 15.74 9.12
N LYS A 76 15.75 14.55 8.64
CA LYS A 76 16.91 14.38 7.76
C LYS A 76 16.65 15.08 6.42
N ASP A 77 17.70 15.60 5.77
CA ASP A 77 17.61 16.29 4.48
C ASP A 77 16.90 15.46 3.41
N ILE A 78 17.11 14.17 3.40
CA ILE A 78 16.45 13.25 2.47
C ILE A 78 14.91 13.28 2.61
N ALA A 79 14.38 13.55 3.81
CA ALA A 79 12.94 13.65 4.03
C ALA A 79 12.33 14.87 3.36
N VAL A 80 13.12 15.93 3.13
CA VAL A 80 12.72 17.12 2.38
C VAL A 80 12.87 16.86 0.88
N ILE A 81 14.06 16.45 0.45
CA ILE A 81 14.42 16.30 -0.97
C ILE A 81 13.48 15.33 -1.68
N THR A 82 13.12 14.24 -1.04
CA THR A 82 12.21 13.21 -1.61
C THR A 82 10.77 13.67 -1.80
N ARG A 83 10.40 14.85 -1.29
CA ARG A 83 9.07 15.44 -1.52
C ARG A 83 8.99 16.28 -2.79
N VAL A 84 10.11 16.73 -3.34
CA VAL A 84 10.12 17.53 -4.58
C VAL A 84 9.43 16.75 -5.71
N GLY A 85 8.52 17.42 -6.40
CA GLY A 85 7.70 16.85 -7.47
C GLY A 85 6.44 16.12 -7.01
N LYS A 86 6.27 15.90 -5.70
CA LYS A 86 5.14 15.16 -5.12
C LYS A 86 4.10 16.11 -4.49
N PRO A 87 2.84 15.68 -4.38
CA PRO A 87 1.87 16.38 -3.54
C PRO A 87 2.28 16.26 -2.06
N VAL A 88 1.94 17.28 -1.28
CA VAL A 88 2.16 17.34 0.16
C VAL A 88 0.95 17.94 0.85
N SER A 89 0.55 17.32 1.95
CA SER A 89 -0.48 17.84 2.85
C SER A 89 0.12 18.79 3.86
N PHE A 90 -0.57 19.86 4.20
CA PHE A 90 -0.11 20.84 5.17
C PHE A 90 -1.26 21.59 5.84
N ILE A 91 -0.95 22.23 6.96
CA ILE A 91 -1.76 23.30 7.58
C ILE A 91 -1.09 24.63 7.25
N ILE A 92 -1.90 25.62 6.91
CA ILE A 92 -1.43 27.00 6.68
C ILE A 92 -1.26 27.66 8.04
N LYS A 93 -0.02 28.09 8.36
CA LYS A 93 0.31 28.76 9.63
C LYS A 93 0.18 30.28 9.55
N GLY A 94 0.33 30.82 8.37
CA GLY A 94 0.27 32.27 8.14
C GLY A 94 0.44 32.64 6.69
N TYR A 95 0.28 33.94 6.43
CA TYR A 95 0.50 34.55 5.13
C TYR A 95 1.33 35.79 5.33
N ASP A 96 2.55 35.79 4.80
CA ASP A 96 3.49 36.89 4.93
C ASP A 96 4.06 37.29 3.57
N ASN A 97 4.02 38.60 3.26
CA ASN A 97 4.59 39.19 2.06
C ASN A 97 4.27 38.45 0.74
N GLY A 98 3.04 37.92 0.61
CA GLY A 98 2.62 37.19 -0.58
C GLY A 98 2.97 35.71 -0.56
N THR A 99 3.58 35.19 0.51
CA THR A 99 4.00 33.80 0.67
C THR A 99 3.21 33.13 1.80
N LEU A 100 2.73 31.92 1.56
CA LEU A 100 2.07 31.08 2.57
C LEU A 100 3.14 30.40 3.42
N ILE A 101 3.02 30.47 4.74
CA ILE A 101 3.84 29.71 5.68
C ILE A 101 3.08 28.43 6.01
N LEU A 102 3.68 27.30 5.69
CA LEU A 102 3.05 25.99 5.71
C LEU A 102 3.70 25.04 6.71
N SER A 103 2.95 24.10 7.26
CA SER A 103 3.46 23.03 8.12
C SER A 103 2.87 21.69 7.72
N ARG A 104 3.70 20.78 7.21
CA ARG A 104 3.36 19.38 6.99
C ARG A 104 3.32 18.63 8.32
N LYS A 105 4.23 18.95 9.22
CA LYS A 105 4.30 18.40 10.58
C LYS A 105 2.97 18.56 11.33
N GLU A 106 2.36 19.76 11.28
CA GLU A 106 1.08 20.01 11.92
C GLU A 106 -0.07 19.24 11.27
N ALA A 107 -0.05 19.05 9.95
CA ALA A 107 -1.04 18.23 9.26
C ALA A 107 -0.92 16.75 9.67
N GLN A 108 0.30 16.22 9.72
CA GLN A 108 0.57 14.85 10.18
C GLN A 108 0.19 14.66 11.65
N LYS A 109 0.51 15.63 12.52
CA LYS A 109 0.15 15.61 13.93
C LYS A 109 -1.36 15.55 14.09
N LYS A 110 -2.10 16.44 13.42
CA LYS A 110 -3.56 16.44 13.44
C LYS A 110 -4.16 15.14 12.92
N CYS A 111 -3.61 14.61 11.83
CA CYS A 111 -4.00 13.32 11.28
C CYS A 111 -3.79 12.19 12.32
N TYR A 112 -2.64 12.18 13.00
CA TYR A 112 -2.36 11.20 14.05
C TYR A 112 -3.36 11.31 15.21
N GLU A 113 -3.51 12.49 15.79
CA GLU A 113 -4.36 12.72 16.95
C GLU A 113 -5.84 12.43 16.70
N GLU A 114 -6.35 12.80 15.52
CA GLU A 114 -7.79 12.71 15.22
C GLU A 114 -8.20 11.46 14.42
N TYR A 115 -7.24 10.70 13.90
CA TYR A 115 -7.54 9.56 13.03
C TYR A 115 -6.63 8.36 13.30
N VAL A 116 -5.31 8.48 13.08
CA VAL A 116 -4.42 7.31 13.14
C VAL A 116 -4.42 6.67 14.53
N SER A 117 -4.42 7.48 15.61
CA SER A 117 -4.46 7.00 17.01
C SER A 117 -5.75 6.26 17.36
N THR A 118 -6.81 6.43 16.58
CA THR A 118 -8.11 5.79 16.78
C THR A 118 -8.26 4.48 15.99
N LEU A 119 -7.33 4.18 15.10
CA LEU A 119 -7.37 2.96 14.29
C LEU A 119 -7.20 1.72 15.17
N LEU A 120 -8.00 0.71 14.86
CA LEU A 120 -7.97 -0.60 15.50
C LEU A 120 -7.39 -1.65 14.55
N ALA A 121 -6.85 -2.71 15.12
CA ALA A 121 -6.50 -3.90 14.33
C ALA A 121 -7.78 -4.42 13.64
N GLY A 122 -7.69 -4.73 12.35
CA GLY A 122 -8.84 -5.12 11.53
C GLY A 122 -9.48 -3.98 10.72
N ASP A 123 -9.20 -2.70 11.03
CA ASP A 123 -9.74 -1.59 10.24
C ASP A 123 -9.19 -1.60 8.82
N VAL A 124 -10.09 -1.41 7.85
CA VAL A 124 -9.75 -1.31 6.43
C VAL A 124 -9.60 0.15 6.06
N VAL A 125 -8.42 0.52 5.58
CA VAL A 125 -8.05 1.89 5.26
C VAL A 125 -7.49 2.00 3.84
N PHE A 126 -7.59 3.20 3.24
CA PHE A 126 -6.85 3.53 2.04
C PHE A 126 -5.43 3.97 2.41
N ALA A 127 -4.46 3.52 1.63
CA ALA A 127 -3.06 3.92 1.79
C ALA A 127 -2.40 4.11 0.42
N ARG A 128 -1.46 5.04 0.33
CA ARG A 128 -0.67 5.25 -0.89
C ARG A 128 0.72 4.67 -0.72
N VAL A 129 1.14 3.86 -1.67
CA VAL A 129 2.51 3.31 -1.70
C VAL A 129 3.50 4.45 -1.92
N THR A 130 4.40 4.66 -0.98
CA THR A 130 5.40 5.74 -1.03
C THR A 130 6.78 5.27 -1.43
N HIS A 131 7.16 4.06 -1.02
CA HIS A 131 8.45 3.45 -1.32
C HIS A 131 8.42 1.93 -1.17
N LEU A 132 9.21 1.22 -1.96
CA LEU A 132 9.30 -0.24 -1.97
C LEU A 132 10.72 -0.69 -1.61
N GLU A 133 10.83 -1.57 -0.61
CA GLU A 133 12.07 -2.20 -0.17
C GLU A 133 11.93 -3.72 -0.20
N PRO A 134 13.00 -4.52 -0.29
CA PRO A 134 12.91 -5.97 -0.34
C PRO A 134 12.14 -6.61 0.83
N PHE A 135 12.16 -5.96 2.00
CA PHE A 135 11.46 -6.44 3.20
C PHE A 135 10.00 -6.00 3.30
N GLY A 136 9.55 -5.05 2.47
CA GLY A 136 8.18 -4.54 2.51
C GLY A 136 7.96 -3.22 1.80
N ALA A 137 6.75 -2.67 1.95
CA ALA A 137 6.32 -1.40 1.37
C ALA A 137 6.08 -0.36 2.46
N PHE A 138 6.58 0.85 2.26
CA PHE A 138 6.18 2.02 3.03
C PHE A 138 4.94 2.65 2.41
N LEU A 139 4.00 3.00 3.25
CA LEU A 139 2.70 3.53 2.86
C LEU A 139 2.41 4.84 3.57
N ASP A 140 1.60 5.66 2.96
CA ASP A 140 0.96 6.82 3.55
C ASP A 140 -0.50 6.47 3.86
N VAL A 141 -0.89 6.49 5.13
CA VAL A 141 -2.25 6.18 5.58
C VAL A 141 -3.11 7.42 5.83
N GLY A 142 -2.55 8.60 5.61
CA GLY A 142 -3.22 9.90 5.73
C GLY A 142 -2.23 11.03 5.94
N CYS A 143 -2.35 12.12 5.19
CA CYS A 143 -1.50 13.33 5.27
C CYS A 143 0.01 13.03 5.27
N GLY A 144 0.45 11.97 4.62
CA GLY A 144 1.85 11.55 4.62
C GLY A 144 2.29 10.84 5.92
N TYR A 145 1.36 10.38 6.76
CA TYR A 145 1.69 9.60 7.96
C TYR A 145 2.14 8.18 7.57
N PRO A 146 3.34 7.75 8.00
CA PRO A 146 3.94 6.52 7.50
C PRO A 146 3.34 5.26 8.12
N ALA A 147 3.14 4.23 7.31
CA ALA A 147 2.87 2.87 7.73
C ALA A 147 3.79 1.89 7.02
N LEU A 148 3.99 0.71 7.59
CA LEU A 148 4.80 -0.36 7.03
C LEU A 148 3.95 -1.60 6.76
N MET A 149 4.08 -2.14 5.56
CA MET A 149 3.55 -3.44 5.17
C MET A 149 4.71 -4.37 4.84
N SER A 150 4.96 -5.38 5.67
CA SER A 150 6.01 -6.37 5.41
C SER A 150 5.67 -7.24 4.19
N VAL A 151 6.67 -7.79 3.51
CA VAL A 151 6.50 -8.53 2.26
C VAL A 151 5.56 -9.74 2.41
N ASP A 152 5.55 -10.39 3.56
CA ASP A 152 4.68 -11.52 3.92
C ASP A 152 3.23 -11.10 4.23
N CYS A 153 2.98 -9.80 4.39
CA CYS A 153 1.66 -9.21 4.59
C CYS A 153 1.01 -8.71 3.28
N ILE A 154 1.72 -8.74 2.16
CA ILE A 154 1.19 -8.30 0.87
C ILE A 154 0.25 -9.36 0.28
N SER A 155 0.67 -10.64 0.25
CA SER A 155 -0.14 -11.76 -0.24
C SER A 155 0.27 -13.07 0.41
N VAL A 156 -0.60 -14.10 0.33
CA VAL A 156 -0.27 -15.44 0.83
C VAL A 156 0.72 -16.15 -0.11
N SER A 157 0.57 -15.95 -1.41
CA SER A 157 1.55 -16.43 -2.38
C SER A 157 2.86 -15.66 -2.22
N ARG A 158 3.97 -16.41 -2.15
CA ARG A 158 5.30 -15.82 -2.03
C ARG A 158 5.60 -14.90 -3.20
N ILE A 159 6.18 -13.76 -2.89
CA ILE A 159 6.74 -12.80 -3.84
C ILE A 159 8.19 -12.55 -3.48
N SER A 160 9.02 -12.22 -4.45
CA SER A 160 10.45 -11.96 -4.24
C SER A 160 10.69 -10.52 -3.80
N HIS A 161 9.85 -9.61 -4.24
CA HIS A 161 9.94 -8.18 -3.95
C HIS A 161 8.53 -7.55 -3.96
N PRO A 162 8.24 -6.52 -3.16
CA PRO A 162 6.95 -5.84 -3.19
C PRO A 162 6.53 -5.31 -4.58
N SER A 163 7.49 -4.95 -5.44
CA SER A 163 7.21 -4.54 -6.84
C SER A 163 6.56 -5.63 -7.71
N ASP A 164 6.54 -6.88 -7.25
CA ASP A 164 5.78 -7.95 -7.87
C ASP A 164 4.25 -7.73 -7.77
N ARG A 165 3.82 -6.85 -6.85
CA ARG A 165 2.40 -6.53 -6.57
C ARG A 165 2.07 -5.06 -6.64
N LEU A 166 2.97 -4.20 -6.15
CA LEU A 166 2.72 -2.82 -5.83
C LEU A 166 3.57 -1.89 -6.69
N ARG A 167 3.09 -0.67 -6.87
CA ARG A 167 3.83 0.42 -7.53
C ARG A 167 3.86 1.63 -6.64
N GLU A 168 4.97 2.35 -6.65
CA GLU A 168 5.05 3.65 -5.98
C GLU A 168 4.01 4.62 -6.55
N GLY A 169 3.32 5.33 -5.68
CA GLY A 169 2.23 6.24 -6.01
C GLY A 169 0.85 5.58 -6.12
N GLU A 170 0.76 4.26 -6.11
CA GLU A 170 -0.51 3.54 -6.17
C GLU A 170 -1.33 3.75 -4.89
N LEU A 171 -2.64 3.98 -5.05
CA LEU A 171 -3.59 4.02 -3.95
C LEU A 171 -4.19 2.62 -3.79
N ILE A 172 -4.00 2.02 -2.64
CA ILE A 172 -4.45 0.67 -2.32
C ILE A 172 -5.34 0.65 -1.07
N ARG A 173 -6.09 -0.42 -0.90
CA ARG A 173 -6.74 -0.75 0.37
C ARG A 173 -5.82 -1.68 1.16
N CYS A 174 -5.80 -1.49 2.47
CA CYS A 174 -5.08 -2.38 3.38
C CYS A 174 -5.82 -2.49 4.72
N VAL A 175 -5.45 -3.50 5.50
CA VAL A 175 -6.00 -3.77 6.84
C VAL A 175 -4.96 -3.36 7.87
N VAL A 176 -5.35 -2.62 8.88
CA VAL A 176 -4.49 -2.29 10.02
C VAL A 176 -4.22 -3.58 10.80
N ARG A 177 -2.95 -3.97 10.92
CA ARG A 177 -2.55 -5.14 11.72
C ARG A 177 -2.27 -4.79 13.16
N ASN A 178 -1.58 -3.69 13.34
CA ASN A 178 -1.21 -3.20 14.66
C ASN A 178 -0.88 -1.71 14.60
N LEU A 179 -1.24 -1.00 15.65
CA LEU A 179 -0.76 0.33 15.98
C LEU A 179 0.04 0.24 17.27
N ASP A 180 1.35 0.41 17.17
CA ASP A 180 2.20 0.57 18.34
C ASP A 180 2.00 1.98 18.92
N LYS A 181 1.19 2.10 19.94
CA LYS A 181 0.86 3.39 20.57
C LYS A 181 2.04 4.06 21.26
N ALA A 182 3.09 3.30 21.62
CA ALA A 182 4.28 3.86 22.26
C ALA A 182 5.22 4.56 21.25
N THR A 183 5.24 4.07 20.01
CA THR A 183 6.11 4.62 18.95
C THR A 183 5.34 5.23 17.79
N GLY A 184 3.99 5.27 17.83
CA GLY A 184 3.14 5.75 16.74
C GLY A 184 3.24 4.92 15.45
N ARG A 185 3.93 3.78 15.45
CA ARG A 185 4.15 2.98 14.23
C ARG A 185 2.92 2.19 13.84
N VAL A 186 2.51 2.35 12.59
CA VAL A 186 1.38 1.64 11.99
C VAL A 186 1.89 0.49 11.13
N PHE A 187 1.37 -0.71 11.37
CA PHE A 187 1.65 -1.90 10.56
C PHE A 187 0.36 -2.32 9.87
N VAL A 188 0.45 -2.58 8.57
CA VAL A 188 -0.71 -2.94 7.74
C VAL A 188 -0.48 -4.21 6.93
N SER A 189 -1.56 -4.76 6.41
CA SER A 189 -1.57 -5.96 5.59
C SER A 189 -2.57 -5.81 4.45
N GLN A 190 -2.35 -6.52 3.36
CA GLN A 190 -3.25 -6.52 2.20
C GLN A 190 -3.81 -7.92 1.91
N ARG A 191 -3.11 -8.97 2.34
CA ARG A 191 -3.45 -10.36 2.03
C ARG A 191 -4.88 -10.76 2.46
N GLU A 192 -5.39 -10.17 3.53
CA GLU A 192 -6.75 -10.44 4.02
C GLU A 192 -7.83 -9.98 3.03
N LEU A 193 -7.53 -8.94 2.24
CA LEU A 193 -8.45 -8.41 1.23
C LEU A 193 -8.52 -9.28 -0.04
N TYR A 194 -7.52 -10.12 -0.27
CA TYR A 194 -7.47 -11.02 -1.43
C TYR A 194 -8.21 -12.34 -1.24
N GLY A 195 -9.05 -12.42 -0.20
CA GLY A 195 -9.95 -13.54 0.03
C GLY A 195 -9.28 -14.78 0.61
N THR A 196 -10.12 -15.79 0.85
CA THR A 196 -9.74 -17.10 1.37
C THR A 196 -9.17 -18.00 0.28
N TRP A 197 -8.63 -19.16 0.68
CA TRP A 197 -8.16 -20.16 -0.28
C TRP A 197 -9.31 -20.65 -1.20
N GLU A 198 -10.48 -20.91 -0.63
CA GLU A 198 -11.64 -21.41 -1.36
C GLU A 198 -12.19 -20.40 -2.35
N GLU A 199 -12.31 -19.13 -1.94
CA GLU A 199 -12.74 -18.03 -2.83
C GLU A 199 -11.83 -17.91 -4.04
N ASN A 200 -10.51 -17.96 -3.83
CA ASN A 200 -9.54 -17.91 -4.92
C ASN A 200 -9.57 -19.18 -5.78
N ALA A 201 -9.71 -20.36 -5.17
CA ALA A 201 -9.74 -21.62 -5.89
C ALA A 201 -11.04 -21.82 -6.68
N SER A 202 -12.15 -21.18 -6.29
CA SER A 202 -13.46 -21.30 -6.96
C SER A 202 -13.46 -20.89 -8.43
N GLY A 203 -12.53 -20.02 -8.82
CA GLY A 203 -12.33 -19.60 -10.21
C GLY A 203 -11.64 -20.63 -11.11
N PHE A 204 -11.22 -21.78 -10.56
CA PHE A 204 -10.43 -22.79 -11.25
C PHE A 204 -11.07 -24.17 -11.17
N SER A 205 -10.87 -24.99 -12.21
CA SER A 205 -11.38 -26.36 -12.27
C SER A 205 -10.31 -27.33 -12.77
N HIS A 206 -10.44 -28.59 -12.35
CA HIS A 206 -9.66 -29.68 -12.92
C HIS A 206 -9.82 -29.72 -14.45
N GLY A 207 -8.71 -29.95 -15.15
CA GLY A 207 -8.73 -30.04 -16.60
C GLY A 207 -8.55 -28.70 -17.34
N GLN A 208 -8.57 -27.56 -16.63
CA GLN A 208 -8.33 -26.26 -17.26
C GLN A 208 -6.85 -26.01 -17.53
N THR A 209 -6.58 -25.32 -18.63
CA THR A 209 -5.30 -24.67 -18.89
C THR A 209 -5.45 -23.19 -18.59
N VAL A 210 -4.58 -22.67 -17.73
CA VAL A 210 -4.65 -21.29 -17.23
C VAL A 210 -3.27 -20.64 -17.28
N ARG A 211 -3.26 -19.32 -17.26
CA ARG A 211 -2.04 -18.52 -17.16
C ARG A 211 -1.74 -18.27 -15.67
N GLY A 212 -0.47 -18.41 -15.30
CA GLY A 212 0.04 -18.06 -13.98
C GLY A 212 1.39 -17.39 -14.04
N ILE A 213 1.95 -17.00 -12.91
CA ILE A 213 3.27 -16.37 -12.81
C ILE A 213 4.19 -17.30 -12.02
N ILE A 214 5.37 -17.62 -12.58
CA ILE A 214 6.39 -18.41 -11.90
C ILE A 214 6.99 -17.58 -10.76
N ARG A 215 6.88 -18.07 -9.52
CA ARG A 215 7.38 -17.39 -8.32
C ARG A 215 8.64 -18.00 -7.74
N SER A 216 8.80 -19.31 -7.87
CA SER A 216 10.06 -19.98 -7.51
C SER A 216 10.22 -21.29 -8.26
N VAL A 217 11.49 -21.73 -8.38
CA VAL A 217 11.87 -23.04 -8.92
C VAL A 217 12.58 -23.77 -7.83
N GLU A 218 12.04 -24.92 -7.45
CA GLU A 218 12.58 -25.79 -6.41
C GLU A 218 12.98 -27.14 -7.04
N PRO A 219 13.84 -27.94 -6.43
CA PRO A 219 14.24 -29.26 -6.98
C PRO A 219 13.07 -30.20 -7.23
N TYR A 220 11.96 -30.02 -6.53
CA TYR A 220 10.76 -30.88 -6.60
C TYR A 220 9.62 -30.28 -7.44
N GLY A 221 9.79 -29.07 -7.99
CA GLY A 221 8.76 -28.44 -8.83
C GLY A 221 8.83 -26.93 -8.89
N ILE A 222 7.96 -26.38 -9.70
CA ILE A 222 7.86 -24.93 -9.95
C ILE A 222 6.58 -24.40 -9.27
N PHE A 223 6.74 -23.40 -8.41
CA PHE A 223 5.60 -22.69 -7.85
C PHE A 223 5.08 -21.66 -8.84
N VAL A 224 3.84 -21.84 -9.23
CA VAL A 224 3.13 -20.95 -10.16
C VAL A 224 1.94 -20.33 -9.42
N GLU A 225 1.95 -19.03 -9.36
CA GLU A 225 0.88 -18.24 -8.80
C GLU A 225 -0.26 -18.10 -9.81
N LEU A 226 -1.47 -18.45 -9.39
CA LEU A 226 -2.71 -18.31 -10.15
C LEU A 226 -3.50 -17.05 -9.76
N ALA A 227 -3.37 -16.65 -8.51
CA ALA A 227 -3.93 -15.42 -7.93
C ALA A 227 -3.05 -14.97 -6.75
N PRO A 228 -3.16 -13.72 -6.24
CA PRO A 228 -2.35 -13.23 -5.13
C PRO A 228 -2.33 -14.14 -3.90
N ASN A 229 -3.47 -14.76 -3.59
CA ASN A 229 -3.60 -15.69 -2.47
C ASN A 229 -3.68 -17.15 -2.93
N LEU A 230 -3.29 -17.48 -4.15
CA LEU A 230 -3.39 -18.85 -4.66
C LEU A 230 -2.20 -19.23 -5.53
N ALA A 231 -1.45 -20.22 -5.10
CA ALA A 231 -0.37 -20.81 -5.89
C ALA A 231 -0.53 -22.33 -6.02
N GLY A 232 -0.10 -22.87 -7.14
CA GLY A 232 0.01 -24.30 -7.38
C GLY A 232 1.46 -24.73 -7.60
N LEU A 233 1.70 -26.03 -7.49
CA LEU A 233 2.98 -26.66 -7.75
C LEU A 233 2.93 -27.43 -9.08
N ALA A 234 3.73 -27.00 -10.04
CA ALA A 234 3.92 -27.69 -11.32
C ALA A 234 5.06 -28.69 -11.22
N GLU A 235 4.80 -29.93 -11.62
CA GLU A 235 5.80 -30.97 -11.74
C GLU A 235 6.76 -30.62 -12.90
N ILE A 236 8.07 -30.77 -12.66
CA ILE A 236 9.08 -30.61 -13.71
C ILE A 236 9.13 -31.91 -14.51
N LYS A 237 8.81 -31.85 -15.80
CA LYS A 237 8.99 -32.97 -16.72
C LYS A 237 10.24 -32.72 -17.58
N PRO A 238 11.13 -33.72 -17.73
CA PRO A 238 12.21 -33.63 -18.69
C PRO A 238 11.68 -33.63 -20.16
N PRO A 239 12.32 -32.91 -21.09
CA PRO A 239 13.50 -32.11 -20.90
C PRO A 239 13.14 -30.66 -20.55
N TYR A 240 13.24 -30.31 -19.25
CA TYR A 240 13.22 -28.90 -18.86
C TYR A 240 14.66 -28.41 -18.85
N ASP A 241 14.99 -27.50 -19.74
CA ASP A 241 16.29 -26.85 -19.78
C ASP A 241 16.28 -25.60 -18.88
N PRO A 242 17.02 -25.59 -17.74
CA PRO A 242 17.07 -24.46 -16.84
C PRO A 242 17.91 -23.28 -17.35
N VAL A 243 18.27 -23.22 -18.65
CA VAL A 243 19.20 -22.22 -19.23
C VAL A 243 18.72 -20.76 -19.04
N SER A 244 17.44 -20.51 -18.76
CA SER A 244 16.97 -19.16 -18.44
C SER A 244 16.18 -19.18 -17.13
N ASP A 245 16.51 -18.25 -16.21
CA ASP A 245 15.71 -18.04 -15.00
C ASP A 245 14.25 -17.75 -15.37
N PRO A 246 13.30 -18.65 -15.05
CA PRO A 246 11.90 -18.48 -15.39
C PRO A 246 11.13 -17.64 -14.34
N VAL A 247 11.74 -17.31 -13.22
CA VAL A 247 11.10 -16.56 -12.13
C VAL A 247 10.67 -15.17 -12.63
N GLY A 248 9.42 -14.81 -12.36
CA GLY A 248 8.81 -13.57 -12.81
C GLY A 248 8.30 -13.62 -14.26
N LYS A 249 8.30 -14.80 -14.92
CA LYS A 249 7.65 -14.99 -16.21
C LYS A 249 6.25 -15.54 -16.06
N PHE A 250 5.40 -15.27 -17.05
CA PHE A 250 4.15 -15.98 -17.19
C PHE A 250 4.40 -17.43 -17.62
N ALA A 251 3.50 -18.30 -17.20
CA ALA A 251 3.47 -19.69 -17.63
C ALA A 251 2.04 -20.11 -17.99
N SER A 252 1.92 -20.94 -19.01
CA SER A 252 0.71 -21.71 -19.28
C SER A 252 0.81 -23.01 -18.52
N VAL A 253 -0.20 -23.30 -17.65
CA VAL A 253 -0.23 -24.47 -16.80
C VAL A 253 -1.58 -25.18 -16.90
N TYR A 254 -1.54 -26.52 -16.89
CA TYR A 254 -2.71 -27.37 -16.83
C TYR A 254 -3.00 -27.76 -15.38
N ILE A 255 -4.25 -27.62 -14.93
CA ILE A 255 -4.67 -27.96 -13.57
C ILE A 255 -4.97 -29.46 -13.49
N LYS A 256 -4.04 -30.21 -12.87
CA LYS A 256 -4.12 -31.66 -12.72
C LYS A 256 -5.02 -32.07 -11.56
N SER A 257 -5.02 -31.34 -10.46
CA SER A 257 -5.94 -31.56 -9.33
C SER A 257 -5.96 -30.38 -8.37
N ILE A 258 -7.09 -30.18 -7.70
CA ILE A 258 -7.32 -29.21 -6.64
C ILE A 258 -7.65 -30.01 -5.38
N ILE A 259 -6.90 -29.79 -4.28
CA ILE A 259 -7.00 -30.56 -3.03
C ILE A 259 -7.21 -29.57 -1.88
N PRO A 260 -8.48 -29.21 -1.57
CA PRO A 260 -8.80 -28.18 -0.56
C PRO A 260 -8.24 -28.49 0.82
N GLN A 261 -8.37 -29.75 1.29
CA GLN A 261 -7.93 -30.17 2.63
C GLN A 261 -6.42 -29.98 2.86
N ARG A 262 -5.64 -29.89 1.80
CA ARG A 262 -4.18 -29.64 1.83
C ARG A 262 -3.80 -28.24 1.32
N MET A 263 -4.78 -27.44 0.88
CA MET A 263 -4.57 -26.16 0.19
C MET A 263 -3.56 -26.30 -0.95
N LYS A 264 -3.70 -27.35 -1.77
CA LYS A 264 -2.75 -27.67 -2.85
C LYS A 264 -3.45 -27.70 -4.19
N ILE A 265 -2.84 -27.06 -5.17
CA ILE A 265 -3.16 -27.21 -6.59
C ILE A 265 -1.97 -27.87 -7.27
N LYS A 266 -2.19 -29.04 -7.87
CA LYS A 266 -1.19 -29.71 -8.70
C LYS A 266 -1.33 -29.23 -10.13
N LEU A 267 -0.22 -28.80 -10.70
CA LEU A 267 -0.15 -28.25 -12.04
C LEU A 267 0.77 -29.11 -12.92
N VAL A 268 0.62 -28.97 -14.22
CA VAL A 268 1.60 -29.41 -15.23
C VAL A 268 2.00 -28.18 -16.01
N LEU A 269 3.30 -27.89 -16.07
CA LEU A 269 3.83 -26.82 -16.88
C LEU A 269 3.70 -27.20 -18.35
N ILE A 270 3.05 -26.35 -19.14
CA ILE A 270 2.93 -26.51 -20.60
C ILE A 270 4.03 -25.70 -21.28
N GLU A 271 4.10 -24.41 -20.97
CA GLU A 271 5.01 -23.47 -21.62
C GLU A 271 5.35 -22.31 -20.69
N VAL A 272 6.60 -21.81 -20.79
CA VAL A 272 7.04 -20.57 -20.17
C VAL A 272 6.90 -19.46 -21.20
N LEU A 273 6.21 -18.39 -20.82
CA LEU A 273 5.90 -17.26 -21.69
C LEU A 273 6.80 -16.06 -21.39
N GLU A 274 6.38 -14.88 -21.83
CA GLU A 274 7.09 -13.63 -21.62
C GLU A 274 7.19 -13.23 -20.13
N ARG A 275 8.14 -12.36 -19.83
CA ARG A 275 8.30 -11.80 -18.47
C ARG A 275 7.16 -10.85 -18.13
N VAL A 276 6.72 -10.89 -16.88
CA VAL A 276 5.76 -9.92 -16.33
C VAL A 276 6.45 -8.57 -16.24
N THR A 277 6.01 -7.60 -17.02
CA THR A 277 6.52 -6.22 -16.99
C THR A 277 5.67 -5.32 -16.09
N VAL A 278 4.40 -5.67 -15.94
CA VAL A 278 3.42 -4.94 -15.15
C VAL A 278 2.70 -5.96 -14.27
N PRO A 279 2.71 -5.80 -12.93
CA PRO A 279 1.95 -6.67 -12.07
C PRO A 279 0.48 -6.71 -12.48
N PRO A 280 -0.16 -7.88 -12.53
CA PRO A 280 -1.59 -7.97 -12.77
C PRO A 280 -2.37 -7.23 -11.69
N GLU A 281 -3.44 -6.56 -12.09
CA GLU A 281 -4.35 -5.94 -11.13
C GLU A 281 -4.96 -7.02 -10.23
N ALA A 282 -4.84 -6.83 -8.94
CA ALA A 282 -5.30 -7.78 -7.95
C ALA A 282 -6.75 -7.49 -7.57
N LYS A 283 -7.60 -8.51 -7.66
CA LYS A 283 -9.01 -8.41 -7.27
C LYS A 283 -9.15 -8.56 -5.77
N TYR A 284 -9.78 -7.57 -5.12
CA TYR A 284 -10.24 -7.70 -3.74
C TYR A 284 -11.54 -8.49 -3.68
N PHE A 285 -11.62 -9.42 -2.71
CA PHE A 285 -12.85 -10.16 -2.40
C PHE A 285 -13.69 -9.44 -1.34
N ILE A 286 -13.04 -8.63 -0.51
CA ILE A 286 -13.73 -7.82 0.49
C ILE A 286 -14.30 -6.57 -0.18
N PRO A 287 -15.63 -6.33 -0.14
CA PRO A 287 -16.27 -5.14 -0.70
C PRO A 287 -15.71 -3.83 -0.14
N GLU A 288 -15.87 -2.73 -0.89
CA GLU A 288 -15.35 -1.42 -0.46
C GLU A 288 -16.06 -0.86 0.77
N GLU A 289 -17.31 -1.25 0.98
CA GLU A 289 -18.15 -0.80 2.09
C GLU A 289 -17.72 -1.40 3.43
N VAL A 290 -16.96 -2.51 3.39
CA VAL A 290 -16.44 -3.17 4.60
C VAL A 290 -15.30 -2.34 5.17
N GLY A 291 -15.55 -1.74 6.32
CA GLY A 291 -14.58 -0.89 7.02
C GLY A 291 -13.79 -1.59 8.12
N HIS A 292 -14.15 -2.84 8.46
CA HIS A 292 -13.49 -3.60 9.52
C HIS A 292 -13.62 -5.11 9.28
N ILE A 293 -12.60 -5.85 9.67
CA ILE A 293 -12.54 -7.32 9.62
C ILE A 293 -12.13 -7.83 11.00
N ASP A 294 -13.03 -8.53 11.68
CA ASP A 294 -12.73 -9.14 12.98
C ASP A 294 -11.79 -10.34 12.87
N VAL A 295 -12.08 -11.22 11.90
CA VAL A 295 -11.36 -12.48 11.70
C VAL A 295 -11.27 -12.78 10.20
N TRP A 296 -10.09 -13.11 9.74
CA TRP A 296 -9.87 -13.65 8.41
C TRP A 296 -9.26 -15.04 8.50
N LYS A 297 -10.01 -16.03 8.06
CA LYS A 297 -9.58 -17.43 7.99
C LYS A 297 -9.32 -17.81 6.54
N TYR A 298 -8.04 -17.91 6.20
CA TYR A 298 -7.62 -18.27 4.85
C TYR A 298 -7.86 -19.75 4.54
N SER A 299 -7.60 -20.63 5.51
CA SER A 299 -7.68 -22.08 5.33
C SER A 299 -9.12 -22.58 5.24
N PRO A 300 -9.41 -23.51 4.31
CA PRO A 300 -10.68 -24.23 4.26
C PRO A 300 -10.99 -24.95 5.57
N GLU A 301 -12.25 -25.25 5.77
CA GLU A 301 -12.66 -26.08 6.90
C GLU A 301 -12.06 -27.50 6.79
N GLY A 302 -11.52 -28.00 7.90
CA GLY A 302 -10.85 -29.31 7.92
C GLY A 302 -9.47 -29.35 7.23
N ALA A 303 -8.90 -28.20 6.87
CA ALA A 303 -7.56 -28.15 6.28
C ALA A 303 -6.48 -28.61 7.27
N SER A 304 -5.46 -29.30 6.75
CA SER A 304 -4.34 -29.83 7.55
C SER A 304 -3.46 -28.72 8.18
N LYS A 305 -3.55 -27.51 7.69
CA LYS A 305 -2.85 -26.32 8.22
C LYS A 305 -3.87 -25.19 8.39
N CYS A 306 -3.89 -24.56 9.56
CA CYS A 306 -4.70 -23.38 9.81
C CYS A 306 -3.88 -22.10 9.56
N VAL A 307 -4.36 -21.27 8.65
CA VAL A 307 -3.86 -19.89 8.44
C VAL A 307 -5.02 -18.97 8.78
N LEU A 308 -4.82 -18.18 9.81
CA LEU A 308 -5.84 -17.31 10.41
C LEU A 308 -5.17 -15.99 10.81
N THR A 309 -5.85 -14.87 10.59
CA THR A 309 -5.58 -13.60 11.28
C THR A 309 -6.79 -13.25 12.14
N ASP A 310 -6.59 -13.13 13.44
CA ASP A 310 -7.60 -12.70 14.41
C ASP A 310 -7.22 -11.29 14.85
N PHE A 311 -8.11 -10.34 14.58
CA PHE A 311 -7.94 -8.93 14.91
C PHE A 311 -8.71 -8.52 16.17
N ARG A 312 -9.50 -9.42 16.73
CA ARG A 312 -10.26 -9.15 17.95
C ARG A 312 -9.31 -8.90 19.12
N PRO A 313 -9.66 -7.98 20.05
CA PRO A 313 -8.85 -7.62 21.21
C PRO A 313 -8.63 -8.78 22.19
#